data_39227c7a74f530104ac55b3144c91e84
#
_entry.id   39227c7a74f530104ac55b3144c91e84
#
_cell.length_a   1.000
_cell.length_b   1.000
_cell.length_c   1.000
_cell.angle_alpha   90.00
_cell.angle_beta   90.00
_cell.angle_gamma   90.00
#
_symmetry.space_group_name_H-M   'P 1'
#
loop_
_entity.id
_entity.type
_entity.pdbx_description
1 polymer ?
#
loop_
_entity_poly.entity_id
_entity_poly.type
_entity_poly.pdbx_seq_one_letter_code
_entity_poly.pdbx_strand_id
1 'polypeptide(L)'
;SNVSMLTKANYSHYQMLQEIETTFKRWSPAVFLGYSNINFDDEMLRKEFFKGLRQPYLTNTNGNKRQDGLNIVRAAFAVNDKIMKTETNEKGNAVMKLESLARMNGIESSGAHNALFDAHLTKLVLEKIYKEQNITWRSAMMTGSREEVENFSRNELMFSLNEYFYGKSKLYLVTPLYHEHMLHPIYKWVQAFDLRFDPEIYFDLPLDELKKEMKKTPKFIRTIRSNKAPVLLHSDYASKAEPYSAMTKEQLLKRAKLIKGNKDFCARVSLALAEIAQEKRDTGDQSDITPEESIYVKFVDNKETPKMEKWHQAGWEDKIKLLDKFEDERLVEFGKKIIYQ
;
A
#
# COMPACT_ATOMS: atom_id res chain seq x y z
N SER A 1 -0.50 25.25 8.11
CA SER A 1 -1.31 25.74 9.24
C SER A 1 -0.38 26.21 10.37
N ASN A 2 -0.77 27.26 11.04
CA ASN A 2 -0.06 27.78 12.22
C ASN A 2 -0.99 27.79 13.44
N VAL A 3 -0.44 28.00 14.63
CA VAL A 3 -1.21 27.99 15.89
C VAL A 3 -2.39 28.98 15.84
N SER A 4 -2.22 30.18 15.25
CA SER A 4 -3.26 31.18 15.10
C SER A 4 -4.45 30.72 14.23
N MET A 5 -4.21 29.88 13.24
CA MET A 5 -5.29 29.28 12.43
C MET A 5 -6.04 28.20 13.22
N LEU A 6 -5.32 27.39 14.00
CA LEU A 6 -5.91 26.35 14.82
C LEU A 6 -6.77 26.90 15.95
N THR A 7 -6.32 27.97 16.62
CA THR A 7 -7.09 28.63 17.68
C THR A 7 -8.35 29.34 17.19
N LYS A 8 -8.42 29.66 15.89
CA LYS A 8 -9.61 30.26 15.24
C LYS A 8 -10.52 29.25 14.55
N ALA A 9 -10.17 27.96 14.60
CA ALA A 9 -10.98 26.91 13.99
C ALA A 9 -12.32 26.77 14.71
N ASN A 10 -13.41 26.68 13.94
CA ASN A 10 -14.76 26.52 14.48
C ASN A 10 -15.07 25.10 14.96
N TYR A 11 -14.15 24.17 14.73
CA TYR A 11 -14.31 22.74 15.05
C TYR A 11 -13.21 22.28 15.99
N SER A 12 -13.59 21.53 17.02
CA SER A 12 -12.64 20.74 17.80
C SER A 12 -12.09 19.59 16.97
N HIS A 13 -10.96 19.02 17.38
CA HIS A 13 -10.41 17.81 16.75
C HIS A 13 -11.43 16.67 16.74
N TYR A 14 -12.19 16.48 17.83
CA TYR A 14 -13.25 15.49 17.93
C TYR A 14 -14.35 15.68 16.86
N GLN A 15 -14.83 16.93 16.70
CA GLN A 15 -15.83 17.27 15.68
C GLN A 15 -15.30 17.09 14.26
N MET A 16 -14.05 17.46 14.02
CA MET A 16 -13.40 17.26 12.72
C MET A 16 -13.37 15.77 12.33
N LEU A 17 -12.98 14.91 13.27
CA LEU A 17 -12.97 13.46 13.00
C LEU A 17 -14.38 12.91 12.76
N GLN A 18 -15.39 13.44 13.43
CA GLN A 18 -16.79 13.09 13.21
C GLN A 18 -17.26 13.44 11.80
N GLU A 19 -16.92 14.64 11.33
CA GLU A 19 -17.25 15.08 9.96
C GLU A 19 -16.55 14.26 8.90
N ILE A 20 -15.27 13.94 9.10
CA ILE A 20 -14.51 13.07 8.18
C ILE A 20 -15.15 11.68 8.12
N GLU A 21 -15.44 11.07 9.27
CA GLU A 21 -16.07 9.74 9.33
C GLU A 21 -17.44 9.73 8.63
N THR A 22 -18.28 10.72 8.94
CA THR A 22 -19.62 10.86 8.34
C THR A 22 -19.52 11.02 6.83
N THR A 23 -18.61 11.85 6.36
CA THR A 23 -18.38 12.08 4.94
C THR A 23 -17.89 10.81 4.23
N PHE A 24 -16.94 10.09 4.81
CA PHE A 24 -16.42 8.86 4.23
C PHE A 24 -17.46 7.74 4.21
N LYS A 25 -18.26 7.61 5.26
CA LYS A 25 -19.39 6.65 5.29
C LYS A 25 -20.43 6.98 4.21
N ARG A 26 -20.71 8.25 3.97
CA ARG A 26 -21.64 8.68 2.91
C ARG A 26 -21.11 8.39 1.50
N TRP A 27 -19.79 8.45 1.30
CA TRP A 27 -19.17 8.13 0.02
C TRP A 27 -19.01 6.62 -0.23
N SER A 28 -19.07 5.83 0.84
CA SER A 28 -18.86 4.36 0.73
C SER A 28 -19.99 3.67 -0.03
N PRO A 29 -19.67 2.67 -0.91
CA PRO A 29 -18.34 2.21 -1.26
C PRO A 29 -17.64 3.16 -2.25
N ALA A 30 -16.36 3.46 -2.00
CA ALA A 30 -15.57 4.40 -2.80
C ALA A 30 -14.11 3.96 -2.95
N VAL A 31 -13.42 4.58 -3.90
CA VAL A 31 -11.95 4.50 -4.00
C VAL A 31 -11.36 5.78 -3.40
N PHE A 32 -10.71 5.65 -2.24
CA PHE A 32 -9.98 6.75 -1.61
C PHE A 32 -8.60 6.87 -2.25
N LEU A 33 -8.33 8.04 -2.82
CA LEU A 33 -7.13 8.28 -3.60
C LEU A 33 -6.53 9.63 -3.22
N GLY A 34 -5.23 9.64 -2.97
CA GLY A 34 -4.41 10.82 -2.75
C GLY A 34 -3.06 10.67 -3.46
N TYR A 35 -2.11 11.54 -3.15
CA TYR A 35 -0.76 11.47 -3.67
C TYR A 35 0.21 11.13 -2.55
N SER A 36 0.83 9.95 -2.58
CA SER A 36 1.62 9.37 -1.47
C SER A 36 0.81 9.11 -0.19
N ASN A 37 -0.52 9.05 -0.30
CA ASN A 37 -1.45 8.97 0.82
C ASN A 37 -1.33 7.67 1.63
N ILE A 38 -1.03 6.54 0.99
CA ILE A 38 -0.97 5.23 1.68
C ILE A 38 0.12 5.18 2.76
N ASN A 39 1.19 5.96 2.61
CA ASN A 39 2.29 5.99 3.56
C ASN A 39 2.25 7.22 4.48
N PHE A 40 1.36 8.18 4.26
CA PHE A 40 1.27 9.40 5.05
C PHE A 40 -0.17 9.66 5.53
N ASP A 41 -1.07 10.13 4.67
CA ASP A 41 -2.43 10.55 5.06
C ASP A 41 -3.24 9.42 5.67
N ASP A 42 -3.20 8.23 5.05
CA ASP A 42 -3.91 7.03 5.55
C ASP A 42 -3.37 6.57 6.91
N GLU A 43 -2.05 6.66 7.13
CA GLU A 43 -1.45 6.28 8.40
C GLU A 43 -1.82 7.29 9.50
N MET A 44 -1.80 8.59 9.20
CA MET A 44 -2.25 9.62 10.14
C MET A 44 -3.74 9.43 10.47
N LEU A 45 -4.59 9.35 9.46
CA LEU A 45 -6.03 9.20 9.65
C LEU A 45 -6.37 7.94 10.47
N ARG A 46 -5.68 6.84 10.21
CA ARG A 46 -5.87 5.58 10.95
C ARG A 46 -5.54 5.74 12.43
N LYS A 47 -4.42 6.38 12.75
CA LYS A 47 -4.03 6.67 14.14
C LYS A 47 -5.01 7.62 14.82
N GLU A 48 -5.44 8.67 14.13
CA GLU A 48 -6.40 9.63 14.67
C GLU A 48 -7.79 9.02 14.87
N PHE A 49 -8.26 8.18 13.94
CA PHE A 49 -9.51 7.45 14.14
C PHE A 49 -9.42 6.49 15.33
N PHE A 50 -8.30 5.77 15.48
CA PHE A 50 -8.10 4.90 16.63
C PHE A 50 -8.13 5.66 17.95
N LYS A 51 -7.39 6.77 18.08
CA LYS A 51 -7.43 7.66 19.25
C LYS A 51 -8.81 8.26 19.47
N GLY A 52 -9.53 8.52 18.40
CA GLY A 52 -10.88 9.06 18.42
C GLY A 52 -11.97 8.02 18.69
N LEU A 53 -11.64 6.77 19.08
CA LEU A 53 -12.61 5.67 19.25
C LEU A 53 -13.47 5.44 17.99
N ARG A 54 -12.87 5.54 16.81
CA ARG A 54 -13.53 5.35 15.50
C ARG A 54 -12.91 4.18 14.76
N GLN A 55 -13.60 3.68 13.71
CA GLN A 55 -13.09 2.59 12.89
C GLN A 55 -11.80 3.02 12.14
N PRO A 56 -10.62 2.48 12.52
CA PRO A 56 -9.35 2.94 11.97
C PRO A 56 -9.15 2.63 10.48
N TYR A 57 -9.87 1.62 9.99
CA TYR A 57 -9.69 1.08 8.63
C TYR A 57 -10.85 1.46 7.70
N LEU A 58 -11.53 2.57 7.94
CA LEU A 58 -12.70 3.00 7.19
C LEU A 58 -12.43 3.13 5.68
N THR A 59 -11.23 3.58 5.28
CA THR A 59 -10.85 3.76 3.88
C THR A 59 -10.62 2.45 3.10
N ASN A 60 -10.57 1.30 3.80
CA ASN A 60 -10.33 -0.01 3.18
C ASN A 60 -11.22 -1.14 3.71
N THR A 61 -12.34 -0.79 4.34
CA THR A 61 -13.40 -1.70 4.78
C THR A 61 -14.72 -1.29 4.12
N ASN A 62 -15.79 -2.10 4.30
CA ASN A 62 -17.13 -1.81 3.78
C ASN A 62 -17.18 -1.57 2.26
N GLY A 63 -16.41 -2.34 1.48
CA GLY A 63 -16.33 -2.19 0.03
C GLY A 63 -15.44 -1.02 -0.43
N ASN A 64 -14.88 -0.27 0.49
CA ASN A 64 -13.94 0.80 0.17
C ASN A 64 -12.60 0.24 -0.30
N LYS A 65 -11.98 0.97 -1.22
CA LYS A 65 -10.67 0.68 -1.79
C LYS A 65 -9.76 1.90 -1.67
N ARG A 66 -8.47 1.67 -1.78
CA ARG A 66 -7.47 2.74 -1.75
C ARG A 66 -6.59 2.69 -2.97
N GLN A 67 -6.22 3.86 -3.47
CA GLN A 67 -5.18 4.01 -4.46
C GLN A 67 -4.21 5.12 -4.08
N ASP A 68 -3.01 5.06 -4.64
CA ASP A 68 -1.98 6.06 -4.43
C ASP A 68 -1.54 6.64 -5.76
N GLY A 69 -1.78 7.94 -5.94
CA GLY A 69 -1.45 8.67 -7.16
C GLY A 69 0.04 8.59 -7.51
N LEU A 70 0.92 8.56 -6.50
CA LEU A 70 2.36 8.39 -6.74
C LEU A 70 2.69 7.00 -7.31
N ASN A 71 2.01 5.93 -6.85
CA ASN A 71 2.19 4.59 -7.42
C ASN A 71 1.70 4.54 -8.86
N ILE A 72 0.59 5.22 -9.17
CA ILE A 72 0.06 5.32 -10.55
C ILE A 72 1.06 6.07 -11.44
N VAL A 73 1.57 7.21 -10.99
CA VAL A 73 2.60 7.99 -11.71
C VAL A 73 3.83 7.13 -11.97
N ARG A 74 4.35 6.46 -10.95
CA ARG A 74 5.52 5.57 -11.08
C ARG A 74 5.30 4.46 -12.09
N ALA A 75 4.13 3.84 -12.08
CA ALA A 75 3.78 2.82 -13.07
C ALA A 75 3.66 3.40 -14.49
N ALA A 76 3.08 4.59 -14.62
CA ALA A 76 2.95 5.28 -15.90
C ALA A 76 4.34 5.59 -16.50
N PHE A 77 5.27 6.07 -15.70
CA PHE A 77 6.65 6.30 -16.14
C PHE A 77 7.40 5.00 -16.46
N ALA A 78 7.12 3.92 -15.77
CA ALA A 78 7.72 2.61 -16.07
C ALA A 78 7.25 2.04 -17.41
N VAL A 79 6.03 2.38 -17.85
CA VAL A 79 5.46 1.99 -19.16
C VAL A 79 5.93 2.93 -20.25
N ASN A 80 5.97 4.24 -19.98
CA ASN A 80 6.40 5.27 -20.92
C ASN A 80 7.02 6.44 -20.14
N ASP A 81 8.33 6.57 -20.19
CA ASP A 81 9.09 7.61 -19.50
C ASP A 81 8.83 9.02 -20.02
N LYS A 82 8.18 9.15 -21.20
CA LYS A 82 7.79 10.41 -21.84
C LYS A 82 6.35 10.84 -21.56
N ILE A 83 5.60 10.08 -20.73
CA ILE A 83 4.19 10.36 -20.43
C ILE A 83 3.96 11.76 -19.85
N MET A 84 4.91 12.26 -19.09
CA MET A 84 4.92 13.62 -18.54
C MET A 84 6.35 14.16 -18.48
N LYS A 85 6.46 15.49 -18.54
CA LYS A 85 7.74 16.17 -18.28
C LYS A 85 8.04 16.14 -16.79
N THR A 86 9.30 15.93 -16.44
CA THR A 86 9.80 15.94 -15.06
C THR A 86 11.07 16.75 -14.94
N GLU A 87 11.30 17.28 -13.76
CA GLU A 87 12.65 17.70 -13.37
C GLU A 87 13.52 16.48 -13.12
N THR A 88 14.81 16.69 -13.22
CA THR A 88 15.81 15.66 -12.91
C THR A 88 16.62 16.12 -11.69
N ASN A 89 16.77 15.25 -10.71
CA ASN A 89 17.60 15.54 -9.55
C ASN A 89 19.11 15.38 -9.88
N GLU A 90 19.99 15.76 -8.95
CA GLU A 90 21.45 15.67 -9.08
C GLU A 90 21.97 14.26 -9.45
N LYS A 91 21.20 13.21 -9.13
CA LYS A 91 21.51 11.80 -9.45
C LYS A 91 20.95 11.35 -10.81
N GLY A 92 20.40 12.27 -11.61
CA GLY A 92 19.79 11.95 -12.91
C GLY A 92 18.45 11.21 -12.83
N ASN A 93 17.77 11.21 -11.69
CA ASN A 93 16.47 10.55 -11.53
C ASN A 93 15.32 11.54 -11.70
N ALA A 94 14.21 11.09 -12.27
CA ALA A 94 12.99 11.87 -12.40
C ALA A 94 12.42 12.28 -11.02
N VAL A 95 12.07 13.54 -10.88
CA VAL A 95 11.42 14.08 -9.67
C VAL A 95 9.91 13.90 -9.80
N MET A 96 9.34 13.03 -8.96
CA MET A 96 7.91 12.70 -8.99
C MET A 96 7.14 13.38 -7.83
N LYS A 97 7.59 14.56 -7.39
CA LYS A 97 6.82 15.39 -6.46
C LYS A 97 5.63 16.01 -7.18
N LEU A 98 4.47 16.03 -6.54
CA LEU A 98 3.21 16.51 -7.13
C LEU A 98 3.34 17.91 -7.73
N GLU A 99 3.85 18.86 -6.96
CA GLU A 99 4.06 20.25 -7.40
C GLU A 99 4.98 20.34 -8.62
N SER A 100 6.12 19.62 -8.59
CA SER A 100 7.08 19.61 -9.70
C SER A 100 6.46 19.04 -10.97
N LEU A 101 5.74 17.91 -10.87
CA LEU A 101 5.04 17.33 -12.00
C LEU A 101 3.96 18.27 -12.56
N ALA A 102 3.18 18.89 -11.70
CA ALA A 102 2.15 19.85 -12.12
C ALA A 102 2.79 21.02 -12.91
N ARG A 103 3.80 21.68 -12.31
CA ARG A 103 4.50 22.81 -12.93
C ARG A 103 5.10 22.45 -14.29
N MET A 104 5.82 21.31 -14.37
CA MET A 104 6.48 20.89 -15.60
C MET A 104 5.52 20.54 -16.73
N ASN A 105 4.26 20.27 -16.39
CA ASN A 105 3.21 19.92 -17.36
C ASN A 105 2.16 21.03 -17.57
N GLY A 106 2.47 22.27 -17.17
CA GLY A 106 1.63 23.44 -17.40
C GLY A 106 0.38 23.49 -16.55
N ILE A 107 0.37 22.77 -15.40
CA ILE A 107 -0.69 22.82 -14.40
C ILE A 107 -0.29 23.87 -13.36
N GLU A 108 -1.16 24.85 -13.12
CA GLU A 108 -0.94 25.90 -12.11
C GLU A 108 -0.68 25.27 -10.73
N SER A 109 0.41 25.66 -10.08
CA SER A 109 0.87 25.07 -8.81
C SER A 109 1.20 26.07 -7.72
N SER A 110 0.89 27.36 -7.90
CA SER A 110 1.22 28.42 -6.94
C SER A 110 0.53 28.28 -5.57
N GLY A 111 -0.53 27.48 -5.47
CA GLY A 111 -1.24 27.16 -4.22
C GLY A 111 -0.77 25.87 -3.54
N ALA A 112 0.33 25.24 -3.99
CA ALA A 112 0.84 24.01 -3.40
C ALA A 112 1.10 24.14 -1.89
N HIS A 113 0.97 23.03 -1.15
CA HIS A 113 0.99 22.92 0.31
C HIS A 113 -0.32 23.40 1.00
N ASN A 114 -1.38 23.68 0.25
CA ASN A 114 -2.74 23.73 0.76
C ASN A 114 -3.43 22.39 0.43
N ALA A 115 -3.99 21.72 1.41
CA ALA A 115 -4.53 20.35 1.26
C ALA A 115 -5.61 20.25 0.16
N LEU A 116 -6.50 21.23 0.05
CA LEU A 116 -7.52 21.27 -1.00
C LEU A 116 -6.89 21.46 -2.38
N PHE A 117 -5.90 22.33 -2.47
CA PHE A 117 -5.18 22.58 -3.72
C PHE A 117 -4.37 21.36 -4.14
N ASP A 118 -3.69 20.68 -3.22
CA ASP A 118 -2.94 19.45 -3.49
C ASP A 118 -3.85 18.31 -3.95
N ALA A 119 -5.05 18.20 -3.39
CA ALA A 119 -6.07 17.26 -3.88
C ALA A 119 -6.50 17.59 -5.32
N HIS A 120 -6.65 18.87 -5.64
CA HIS A 120 -6.96 19.32 -7.00
C HIS A 120 -5.80 19.05 -7.97
N LEU A 121 -4.55 19.35 -7.59
CA LEU A 121 -3.37 19.01 -8.37
C LEU A 121 -3.27 17.50 -8.62
N THR A 122 -3.52 16.69 -7.60
CA THR A 122 -3.55 15.22 -7.73
C THR A 122 -4.54 14.80 -8.82
N LYS A 123 -5.76 15.34 -8.78
CA LYS A 123 -6.77 15.07 -9.82
C LYS A 123 -6.25 15.41 -11.22
N LEU A 124 -5.70 16.60 -11.42
CA LEU A 124 -5.25 17.06 -12.74
C LEU A 124 -4.07 16.24 -13.28
N VAL A 125 -3.10 15.90 -12.44
CA VAL A 125 -1.96 15.05 -12.82
C VAL A 125 -2.45 13.64 -13.21
N LEU A 126 -3.35 13.06 -12.44
CA LEU A 126 -3.89 11.73 -12.73
C LEU A 126 -4.85 11.71 -13.91
N GLU A 127 -5.58 12.79 -14.15
CA GLU A 127 -6.43 12.96 -15.33
C GLU A 127 -5.61 12.93 -16.62
N LYS A 128 -4.40 13.48 -16.62
CA LYS A 128 -3.47 13.36 -17.74
C LYS A 128 -3.09 11.90 -18.00
N ILE A 129 -2.77 11.13 -16.97
CA ILE A 129 -2.48 9.69 -17.12
C ILE A 129 -3.72 8.94 -17.62
N TYR A 130 -4.90 9.25 -17.08
CA TYR A 130 -6.15 8.66 -17.54
C TYR A 130 -6.40 8.88 -19.04
N LYS A 131 -6.13 10.08 -19.54
CA LYS A 131 -6.33 10.44 -20.94
C LYS A 131 -5.28 9.86 -21.88
N GLU A 132 -4.01 9.93 -21.50
CA GLU A 132 -2.90 9.59 -22.39
C GLU A 132 -2.42 8.14 -22.25
N GLN A 133 -2.65 7.51 -21.09
CA GLN A 133 -2.21 6.15 -20.79
C GLN A 133 -3.25 5.40 -19.93
N ASN A 134 -4.47 5.31 -20.45
CA ASN A 134 -5.62 4.74 -19.74
C ASN A 134 -5.37 3.34 -19.15
N ILE A 135 -4.50 2.55 -19.79
CA ILE A 135 -4.19 1.20 -19.31
C ILE A 135 -3.59 1.20 -17.90
N THR A 136 -2.68 2.13 -17.59
CA THR A 136 -2.09 2.24 -16.25
C THR A 136 -3.14 2.62 -15.21
N TRP A 137 -4.02 3.57 -15.55
CA TRP A 137 -5.15 3.93 -14.69
C TRP A 137 -6.07 2.73 -14.42
N ARG A 138 -6.51 2.02 -15.46
CA ARG A 138 -7.39 0.85 -15.32
C ARG A 138 -6.72 -0.25 -14.47
N SER A 139 -5.45 -0.53 -14.71
CA SER A 139 -4.68 -1.51 -13.95
C SER A 139 -4.60 -1.13 -12.46
N ALA A 140 -4.39 0.15 -12.16
CA ALA A 140 -4.41 0.63 -10.77
C ALA A 140 -5.79 0.42 -10.12
N MET A 141 -6.88 0.72 -10.83
CA MET A 141 -8.24 0.54 -10.28
C MET A 141 -8.61 -0.93 -10.01
N MET A 142 -7.88 -1.88 -10.60
CA MET A 142 -8.05 -3.32 -10.36
C MET A 142 -7.27 -3.86 -9.15
N THR A 143 -6.50 -3.02 -8.48
CA THR A 143 -5.60 -3.41 -7.37
C THR A 143 -5.75 -2.51 -6.14
N GLY A 144 -6.93 -1.92 -5.97
CA GLY A 144 -7.25 -0.98 -4.89
C GLY A 144 -7.52 -1.63 -3.53
N SER A 145 -7.67 -2.95 -3.50
CA SER A 145 -7.82 -3.73 -2.27
C SER A 145 -6.83 -4.88 -2.22
N ARG A 146 -6.60 -5.38 -1.02
CA ARG A 146 -5.76 -6.56 -0.81
C ARG A 146 -6.30 -7.78 -1.56
N GLU A 147 -7.60 -8.00 -1.48
CA GLU A 147 -8.29 -9.12 -2.14
C GLU A 147 -8.13 -9.05 -3.66
N GLU A 148 -8.28 -7.87 -4.25
CA GLU A 148 -8.09 -7.68 -5.69
C GLU A 148 -6.65 -8.01 -6.14
N VAL A 149 -5.64 -7.58 -5.38
CA VAL A 149 -4.23 -7.91 -5.66
C VAL A 149 -3.99 -9.41 -5.57
N GLU A 150 -4.54 -10.08 -4.55
CA GLU A 150 -4.41 -11.52 -4.38
C GLU A 150 -5.15 -12.29 -5.50
N ASN A 151 -6.36 -11.88 -5.86
CA ASN A 151 -7.14 -12.49 -6.93
C ASN A 151 -6.49 -12.29 -8.30
N PHE A 152 -6.02 -11.08 -8.61
CA PHE A 152 -5.26 -10.83 -9.83
C PHE A 152 -4.04 -11.75 -9.90
N SER A 153 -3.23 -11.79 -8.85
CA SER A 153 -2.01 -12.62 -8.82
C SER A 153 -2.31 -14.11 -8.93
N ARG A 154 -3.43 -14.58 -8.37
CA ARG A 154 -3.82 -16.00 -8.44
C ARG A 154 -4.23 -16.41 -9.85
N ASN A 155 -4.93 -15.55 -10.56
CA ASN A 155 -5.51 -15.83 -11.86
C ASN A 155 -4.52 -15.67 -13.01
N GLU A 156 -3.47 -14.85 -12.84
CA GLU A 156 -2.47 -14.64 -13.87
C GLU A 156 -1.34 -15.68 -13.82
N LEU A 157 -0.91 -16.16 -14.99
CA LEU A 157 0.29 -17.00 -15.08
C LEU A 157 1.55 -16.16 -14.83
N MET A 158 1.62 -14.99 -15.46
CA MET A 158 2.69 -14.03 -15.28
C MET A 158 2.17 -12.61 -15.55
N PHE A 159 2.76 -11.62 -14.90
CA PHE A 159 2.36 -10.22 -15.05
C PHE A 159 3.54 -9.27 -14.81
N SER A 160 3.36 -8.00 -15.18
CA SER A 160 4.34 -6.95 -14.96
C SER A 160 4.10 -6.29 -13.60
N LEU A 161 5.08 -6.35 -12.72
CA LEU A 161 5.12 -5.67 -11.42
C LEU A 161 5.90 -4.37 -11.55
N ASN A 162 5.30 -3.25 -11.20
CA ASN A 162 6.02 -1.98 -11.07
C ASN A 162 6.64 -1.86 -9.68
N GLU A 163 7.95 -1.61 -9.63
CA GLU A 163 8.65 -1.23 -8.40
C GLU A 163 9.44 0.06 -8.61
N TYR A 164 9.47 0.89 -7.58
CA TYR A 164 10.30 2.09 -7.53
C TYR A 164 11.49 1.83 -6.62
N PHE A 165 12.68 1.87 -7.21
CA PHE A 165 13.90 1.54 -6.50
C PHE A 165 15.05 2.43 -6.94
N TYR A 166 15.78 3.01 -5.99
CA TYR A 166 16.89 3.94 -6.25
C TYR A 166 16.55 5.08 -7.21
N GLY A 167 15.37 5.66 -7.04
CA GLY A 167 14.94 6.81 -7.84
C GLY A 167 14.42 6.48 -9.25
N LYS A 168 14.26 5.20 -9.59
CA LYS A 168 13.78 4.76 -10.90
C LYS A 168 12.60 3.81 -10.77
N SER A 169 11.60 4.03 -11.61
CA SER A 169 10.51 3.06 -11.83
C SER A 169 10.98 1.97 -12.77
N LYS A 170 10.71 0.71 -12.42
CA LYS A 170 11.08 -0.46 -13.23
C LYS A 170 9.93 -1.44 -13.28
N LEU A 171 9.78 -2.08 -14.43
CA LEU A 171 8.88 -3.21 -14.60
C LEU A 171 9.65 -4.53 -14.46
N TYR A 172 9.08 -5.43 -13.67
CA TYR A 172 9.57 -6.79 -13.50
C TYR A 172 8.53 -7.76 -14.01
N LEU A 173 8.93 -8.69 -14.86
CA LEU A 173 8.07 -9.79 -15.27
C LEU A 173 8.15 -10.89 -14.23
N VAL A 174 7.02 -11.16 -13.59
CA VAL A 174 6.95 -12.09 -12.46
C VAL A 174 5.85 -13.12 -12.66
N THR A 175 6.03 -14.28 -12.02
CA THR A 175 5.00 -15.30 -11.84
C THR A 175 4.73 -15.48 -10.35
N PRO A 176 3.48 -15.51 -9.88
CA PRO A 176 3.21 -15.79 -8.48
C PRO A 176 3.64 -17.22 -8.13
N LEU A 177 4.03 -17.42 -6.88
CA LEU A 177 4.33 -18.77 -6.38
C LEU A 177 3.09 -19.67 -6.44
N TYR A 178 3.28 -20.96 -6.25
CA TYR A 178 2.19 -21.93 -6.16
C TYR A 178 1.10 -21.45 -5.17
N HIS A 179 -0.16 -21.62 -5.51
CA HIS A 179 -1.29 -20.94 -4.85
C HIS A 179 -1.35 -21.08 -3.32
N GLU A 180 -0.99 -22.27 -2.77
CA GLU A 180 -0.95 -22.50 -1.32
C GLU A 180 0.20 -21.74 -0.63
N HIS A 181 1.27 -21.43 -1.35
CA HIS A 181 2.47 -20.75 -0.87
C HIS A 181 2.66 -19.34 -1.45
N MET A 182 1.65 -18.84 -2.16
CA MET A 182 1.71 -17.53 -2.79
C MET A 182 1.78 -16.38 -1.77
N LEU A 183 1.21 -16.57 -0.58
CA LEU A 183 1.21 -15.53 0.45
C LEU A 183 2.36 -15.74 1.44
N HIS A 184 3.02 -14.65 1.77
CA HIS A 184 4.02 -14.64 2.83
C HIS A 184 3.41 -15.18 4.13
N PRO A 185 4.02 -16.16 4.80
CA PRO A 185 3.41 -16.87 5.94
C PRO A 185 3.02 -15.92 7.10
N ILE A 186 3.80 -14.86 7.32
CA ILE A 186 3.58 -13.89 8.41
C ILE A 186 2.81 -12.66 7.92
N TYR A 187 3.34 -11.95 6.90
CA TYR A 187 2.78 -10.66 6.45
C TYR A 187 1.61 -10.81 5.48
N LYS A 188 1.37 -12.02 4.98
CA LYS A 188 0.30 -12.32 4.02
C LYS A 188 0.37 -11.47 2.73
N TRP A 189 1.53 -10.99 2.32
CA TRP A 189 1.77 -10.32 1.06
C TRP A 189 2.05 -11.35 -0.04
N VAL A 190 1.65 -11.03 -1.26
CA VAL A 190 1.89 -11.92 -2.41
C VAL A 190 3.39 -12.05 -2.67
N GLN A 191 3.84 -13.27 -2.90
CA GLN A 191 5.21 -13.62 -3.29
C GLN A 191 5.23 -14.07 -4.74
N ALA A 192 6.16 -13.56 -5.50
CA ALA A 192 6.31 -13.86 -6.91
C ALA A 192 7.78 -14.10 -7.27
N PHE A 193 8.00 -14.94 -8.26
CA PHE A 193 9.32 -15.23 -8.81
C PHE A 193 9.62 -14.31 -10.00
N ASP A 194 10.79 -13.72 -10.04
CA ASP A 194 11.25 -12.87 -11.13
C ASP A 194 11.75 -13.72 -12.29
N LEU A 195 11.07 -13.68 -13.43
CA LEU A 195 11.33 -14.56 -14.58
C LEU A 195 12.65 -14.27 -15.33
N ARG A 196 13.42 -13.26 -14.91
CA ARG A 196 14.80 -13.09 -15.42
C ARG A 196 15.70 -14.25 -15.02
N PHE A 197 15.42 -14.87 -13.87
CA PHE A 197 16.20 -15.98 -13.36
C PHE A 197 15.69 -17.32 -13.88
N ASP A 198 16.60 -18.28 -14.04
CA ASP A 198 16.21 -19.64 -14.32
C ASP A 198 15.78 -20.34 -13.03
N PRO A 199 14.52 -20.79 -12.90
CA PRO A 199 14.05 -21.37 -11.66
C PRO A 199 14.71 -22.72 -11.33
N GLU A 200 15.17 -23.48 -12.34
CA GLU A 200 15.78 -24.79 -12.16
C GLU A 200 17.06 -24.72 -11.30
N ILE A 201 17.76 -23.56 -11.29
CA ILE A 201 18.95 -23.30 -10.46
C ILE A 201 18.65 -23.40 -8.96
N TYR A 202 17.41 -23.09 -8.56
CA TYR A 202 17.01 -22.96 -7.14
C TYR A 202 16.25 -24.17 -6.61
N PHE A 203 15.83 -25.10 -7.49
CA PHE A 203 14.91 -26.17 -7.10
C PHE A 203 15.52 -27.17 -6.11
N ASP A 204 16.81 -27.45 -6.21
CA ASP A 204 17.47 -28.45 -5.38
C ASP A 204 18.30 -27.84 -4.24
N LEU A 205 18.25 -26.50 -4.07
CA LEU A 205 19.00 -25.83 -3.01
C LEU A 205 18.50 -26.26 -1.63
N PRO A 206 19.39 -26.63 -0.69
CA PRO A 206 19.04 -26.76 0.73
C PRO A 206 18.49 -25.46 1.28
N LEU A 207 17.66 -25.53 2.34
CA LEU A 207 16.96 -24.38 2.92
C LEU A 207 17.91 -23.23 3.27
N ASP A 208 19.05 -23.53 3.90
CA ASP A 208 20.02 -22.51 4.31
C ASP A 208 20.68 -21.79 3.13
N GLU A 209 20.95 -22.52 2.05
CA GLU A 209 21.47 -21.93 0.82
C GLU A 209 20.41 -21.09 0.11
N LEU A 210 19.17 -21.60 0.05
CA LEU A 210 18.03 -20.85 -0.49
C LEU A 210 17.82 -19.54 0.27
N LYS A 211 17.90 -19.55 1.60
CA LYS A 211 17.84 -18.32 2.42
C LYS A 211 18.96 -17.33 2.08
N LYS A 212 20.18 -17.82 1.88
CA LYS A 212 21.32 -16.98 1.46
C LYS A 212 21.07 -16.35 0.10
N GLU A 213 20.61 -17.15 -0.88
CA GLU A 213 20.29 -16.67 -2.23
C GLU A 213 19.15 -15.63 -2.20
N MET A 214 18.11 -15.83 -1.39
CA MET A 214 16.99 -14.87 -1.25
C MET A 214 17.41 -13.52 -0.65
N LYS A 215 18.51 -13.47 0.10
CA LYS A 215 19.06 -12.23 0.65
C LYS A 215 19.89 -11.44 -0.37
N LYS A 216 20.34 -12.06 -1.47
CA LYS A 216 21.17 -11.42 -2.51
C LYS A 216 20.38 -10.39 -3.35
N THR A 217 21.12 -9.53 -4.02
CA THR A 217 20.59 -8.57 -5.00
C THR A 217 21.27 -8.84 -6.35
N PRO A 218 20.52 -8.90 -7.45
CA PRO A 218 19.07 -8.71 -7.59
C PRO A 218 18.26 -9.90 -7.06
N LYS A 219 17.10 -9.64 -6.47
CA LYS A 219 16.24 -10.66 -5.86
C LYS A 219 15.47 -11.47 -6.90
N PHE A 220 15.45 -12.80 -6.73
CA PHE A 220 14.62 -13.69 -7.55
C PHE A 220 13.21 -13.91 -6.95
N ILE A 221 13.02 -13.71 -5.63
CA ILE A 221 11.69 -13.64 -5.01
C ILE A 221 11.36 -12.17 -4.73
N ARG A 222 10.20 -11.73 -5.25
CA ARG A 222 9.67 -10.39 -5.08
C ARG A 222 8.43 -10.41 -4.22
N THR A 223 8.35 -9.46 -3.30
CA THR A 223 7.22 -9.31 -2.40
C THR A 223 6.31 -8.18 -2.90
N ILE A 224 5.07 -8.51 -3.21
CA ILE A 224 4.03 -7.56 -3.61
C ILE A 224 3.20 -7.24 -2.38
N ARG A 225 3.36 -6.04 -1.86
CA ARG A 225 2.65 -5.58 -0.66
C ARG A 225 1.19 -5.28 -1.01
N SER A 226 0.33 -6.29 -0.90
CA SER A 226 -1.08 -6.24 -1.32
C SER A 226 -1.88 -5.10 -0.66
N ASN A 227 -1.46 -4.62 0.50
CA ASN A 227 -2.09 -3.52 1.23
C ASN A 227 -1.55 -2.13 0.89
N LYS A 228 -0.65 -2.00 -0.09
CA LYS A 228 -0.02 -0.72 -0.48
C LYS A 228 -0.39 -0.30 -1.92
N ALA A 229 -1.54 -0.76 -2.41
CA ALA A 229 -2.06 -0.47 -3.75
C ALA A 229 -0.99 -0.56 -4.86
N PRO A 230 -0.38 -1.73 -5.06
CA PRO A 230 0.59 -1.93 -6.14
C PRO A 230 -0.11 -1.81 -7.48
N VAL A 231 0.56 -1.27 -8.50
CA VAL A 231 0.05 -1.28 -9.86
C VAL A 231 0.61 -2.50 -10.58
N LEU A 232 -0.27 -3.43 -10.95
CA LEU A 232 0.04 -4.66 -11.68
C LEU A 232 -0.48 -4.53 -13.10
N LEU A 233 0.39 -4.81 -14.09
CA LEU A 233 0.09 -4.62 -15.50
C LEU A 233 0.17 -5.96 -16.25
N HIS A 234 -0.39 -6.00 -17.44
CA HIS A 234 -0.26 -7.16 -18.32
C HIS A 234 1.22 -7.52 -18.57
N SER A 235 1.50 -8.80 -18.73
CA SER A 235 2.88 -9.32 -18.90
C SER A 235 3.64 -8.67 -20.06
N ASP A 236 2.96 -8.25 -21.12
CA ASP A 236 3.56 -7.66 -22.31
C ASP A 236 4.35 -6.37 -22.05
N TYR A 237 4.09 -5.67 -20.94
CA TYR A 237 4.83 -4.45 -20.62
C TYR A 237 6.25 -4.74 -20.14
N ALA A 238 6.43 -5.66 -19.22
CA ALA A 238 7.75 -6.04 -18.75
C ALA A 238 8.50 -6.94 -19.74
N SER A 239 7.80 -7.80 -20.47
CA SER A 239 8.45 -8.74 -21.41
C SER A 239 9.19 -8.05 -22.56
N LYS A 240 8.81 -6.81 -22.90
CA LYS A 240 9.48 -5.99 -23.93
C LYS A 240 10.71 -5.23 -23.41
N ALA A 241 10.93 -5.21 -22.11
CA ALA A 241 12.05 -4.52 -21.47
C ALA A 241 13.19 -5.50 -21.12
N GLU A 242 14.43 -5.00 -21.13
CA GLU A 242 15.57 -5.77 -20.64
C GLU A 242 15.41 -6.08 -19.12
N PRO A 243 15.80 -7.29 -18.70
CA PRO A 243 16.47 -8.35 -19.48
C PRO A 243 15.50 -9.36 -20.15
N TYR A 244 14.18 -9.17 -20.03
CA TYR A 244 13.18 -10.13 -20.48
C TYR A 244 13.05 -10.18 -22.01
N SER A 245 13.29 -9.05 -22.70
CA SER A 245 13.26 -8.94 -24.17
C SER A 245 14.33 -9.78 -24.85
N ALA A 246 15.39 -10.17 -24.14
CA ALA A 246 16.41 -11.10 -24.63
C ALA A 246 15.97 -12.57 -24.58
N MET A 247 14.81 -12.89 -24.01
CA MET A 247 14.26 -14.24 -23.88
C MET A 247 13.06 -14.44 -24.80
N THR A 248 12.88 -15.66 -25.30
CA THR A 248 11.67 -15.97 -26.08
C THR A 248 10.45 -16.06 -25.15
N LYS A 249 9.28 -15.87 -25.74
CA LYS A 249 8.00 -16.03 -25.01
C LYS A 249 7.85 -17.44 -24.45
N GLU A 250 8.31 -18.45 -25.18
CA GLU A 250 8.28 -19.86 -24.78
C GLU A 250 9.17 -20.09 -23.54
N GLN A 251 10.35 -19.49 -23.49
CA GLN A 251 11.24 -19.56 -22.32
C GLN A 251 10.58 -18.93 -21.07
N LEU A 252 9.99 -17.75 -21.21
CA LEU A 252 9.30 -17.07 -20.11
C LEU A 252 8.09 -17.87 -19.63
N LEU A 253 7.28 -18.42 -20.56
CA LEU A 253 6.16 -19.29 -20.23
C LEU A 253 6.59 -20.58 -19.56
N LYS A 254 7.69 -21.22 -20.02
CA LYS A 254 8.27 -22.42 -19.39
C LYS A 254 8.64 -22.13 -17.94
N ARG A 255 9.39 -21.04 -17.69
CA ARG A 255 9.80 -20.64 -16.32
C ARG A 255 8.60 -20.40 -15.42
N ALA A 256 7.59 -19.67 -15.90
CA ALA A 256 6.37 -19.41 -15.14
C ALA A 256 5.61 -20.70 -14.77
N LYS A 257 5.45 -21.62 -15.73
CA LYS A 257 4.81 -22.92 -15.49
C LYS A 257 5.60 -23.80 -14.49
N LEU A 258 6.93 -23.80 -14.59
CA LEU A 258 7.79 -24.53 -13.65
C LEU A 258 7.58 -24.05 -12.21
N ILE A 259 7.53 -22.73 -11.97
CA ILE A 259 7.26 -22.16 -10.62
C ILE A 259 5.85 -22.51 -10.15
N LYS A 260 4.84 -22.27 -10.97
CA LYS A 260 3.44 -22.57 -10.60
C LYS A 260 3.16 -24.08 -10.41
N GLY A 261 3.97 -24.95 -11.00
CA GLY A 261 3.85 -26.41 -10.86
C GLY A 261 4.71 -27.01 -9.75
N ASN A 262 5.71 -26.29 -9.22
CA ASN A 262 6.62 -26.83 -8.21
C ASN A 262 6.21 -26.46 -6.80
N LYS A 263 5.30 -27.25 -6.22
CA LYS A 263 4.78 -27.05 -4.87
C LYS A 263 5.89 -27.13 -3.82
N ASP A 264 6.81 -28.09 -3.96
CA ASP A 264 7.86 -28.32 -2.96
C ASP A 264 8.87 -27.17 -2.89
N PHE A 265 9.26 -26.62 -4.04
CA PHE A 265 10.10 -25.43 -4.08
C PHE A 265 9.37 -24.23 -3.43
N CYS A 266 8.12 -24.00 -3.78
CA CYS A 266 7.33 -22.90 -3.22
C CYS A 266 7.11 -23.06 -1.71
N ALA A 267 6.95 -24.27 -1.20
CA ALA A 267 6.87 -24.56 0.23
C ALA A 267 8.19 -24.19 0.95
N ARG A 268 9.34 -24.56 0.37
CA ARG A 268 10.65 -24.17 0.93
C ARG A 268 10.89 -22.67 0.90
N VAL A 269 10.49 -21.99 -0.18
CA VAL A 269 10.53 -20.50 -0.22
C VAL A 269 9.67 -19.91 0.89
N SER A 270 8.46 -20.44 1.09
CA SER A 270 7.58 -19.98 2.16
C SER A 270 8.20 -20.18 3.56
N LEU A 271 8.83 -21.34 3.80
CA LEU A 271 9.54 -21.61 5.05
C LEU A 271 10.73 -20.66 5.25
N ALA A 272 11.55 -20.47 4.20
CA ALA A 272 12.66 -19.51 4.23
C ALA A 272 12.21 -18.08 4.57
N LEU A 273 11.08 -17.63 3.99
CA LEU A 273 10.50 -16.32 4.29
C LEU A 273 10.04 -16.20 5.75
N ALA A 274 9.46 -17.28 6.31
CA ALA A 274 9.05 -17.29 7.72
C ALA A 274 10.25 -17.13 8.65
N GLU A 275 11.32 -17.91 8.41
CA GLU A 275 12.54 -17.86 9.22
C GLU A 275 13.26 -16.50 9.09
N ILE A 276 13.40 -15.96 7.87
CA ILE A 276 13.99 -14.62 7.66
C ILE A 276 13.18 -13.53 8.38
N ALA A 277 11.86 -13.65 8.39
CA ALA A 277 11.02 -12.67 9.09
C ALA A 277 11.12 -12.83 10.62
N GLN A 278 11.25 -14.05 11.13
CA GLN A 278 11.47 -14.30 12.54
C GLN A 278 12.84 -13.76 12.99
N GLU A 279 13.92 -14.06 12.26
CA GLU A 279 15.25 -13.50 12.51
C GLU A 279 15.23 -11.97 12.64
N LYS A 280 14.46 -11.29 11.77
CA LYS A 280 14.31 -9.83 11.83
C LYS A 280 13.54 -9.33 13.05
N ARG A 281 12.56 -10.08 13.52
CA ARG A 281 11.81 -9.75 14.74
C ARG A 281 12.69 -9.89 15.98
N ASP A 282 13.47 -10.97 16.03
CA ASP A 282 14.34 -11.27 17.17
C ASP A 282 15.52 -10.28 17.29
N THR A 283 15.95 -9.70 16.15
CA THR A 283 17.02 -8.70 16.10
C THR A 283 16.49 -7.25 16.01
N GLY A 284 15.18 -7.06 15.89
CA GLY A 284 14.54 -5.76 15.73
C GLY A 284 14.58 -4.97 17.03
N ASP A 285 14.80 -3.66 16.89
CA ASP A 285 14.69 -2.70 17.96
C ASP A 285 13.25 -2.69 18.50
N GLN A 286 13.07 -3.02 19.79
CA GLN A 286 11.81 -2.85 20.51
C GLN A 286 11.71 -1.38 20.94
N SER A 287 11.71 -0.46 19.96
CA SER A 287 11.46 0.95 20.25
C SER A 287 10.09 1.12 20.90
N ASP A 288 9.99 2.07 21.81
CA ASP A 288 8.75 2.41 22.50
C ASP A 288 7.66 2.72 21.46
N ILE A 289 6.70 1.80 21.35
CA ILE A 289 5.55 1.95 20.43
C ILE A 289 4.62 2.98 21.06
N THR A 290 4.29 4.04 20.33
CA THR A 290 3.32 5.01 20.80
C THR A 290 1.93 4.36 21.00
N PRO A 291 1.10 4.87 21.92
CA PRO A 291 -0.24 4.30 22.14
C PRO A 291 -1.06 4.14 20.87
N GLU A 292 -1.02 5.11 19.96
CA GLU A 292 -1.72 5.07 18.67
C GLU A 292 -1.11 4.06 17.68
N GLU A 293 0.19 3.75 17.78
CA GLU A 293 0.86 2.74 16.95
C GLU A 293 0.59 1.32 17.42
N SER A 294 0.13 1.16 18.66
CA SER A 294 -0.23 -0.14 19.22
C SER A 294 -1.32 -0.87 18.41
N ILE A 295 -2.05 -0.16 17.55
CA ILE A 295 -3.01 -0.75 16.60
C ILE A 295 -2.33 -1.73 15.61
N TYR A 296 -1.04 -1.55 15.32
CA TYR A 296 -0.28 -2.46 14.43
C TYR A 296 0.22 -3.71 15.14
N VAL A 297 0.23 -3.70 16.48
CA VAL A 297 0.58 -4.85 17.31
C VAL A 297 -0.65 -5.71 17.55
N LYS A 298 -1.78 -5.07 17.91
CA LYS A 298 -3.06 -5.74 18.15
C LYS A 298 -4.20 -4.93 17.55
N PHE A 299 -4.93 -5.53 16.61
CA PHE A 299 -6.13 -4.92 16.03
C PHE A 299 -7.22 -4.75 17.09
N VAL A 300 -8.08 -3.75 16.91
CA VAL A 300 -9.30 -3.60 17.69
C VAL A 300 -10.24 -4.75 17.35
N ASP A 301 -10.78 -5.42 18.36
CA ASP A 301 -11.75 -6.49 18.14
C ASP A 301 -13.05 -5.90 17.56
N ASN A 302 -13.66 -6.62 16.63
CA ASN A 302 -14.94 -6.21 16.02
C ASN A 302 -16.07 -6.05 17.05
N LYS A 303 -15.98 -6.70 18.22
CA LYS A 303 -16.92 -6.52 19.32
C LYS A 303 -16.90 -5.10 19.91
N GLU A 304 -15.80 -4.37 19.75
CA GLU A 304 -15.70 -2.99 20.22
C GLU A 304 -16.42 -2.00 19.31
N THR A 305 -16.62 -2.32 18.02
CA THR A 305 -17.25 -1.41 17.06
C THR A 305 -18.64 -0.92 17.51
N PRO A 306 -19.59 -1.79 17.91
CA PRO A 306 -20.89 -1.33 18.41
C PRO A 306 -20.78 -0.50 19.70
N LYS A 307 -19.79 -0.80 20.55
CA LYS A 307 -19.57 -0.04 21.79
C LYS A 307 -19.03 1.36 21.47
N MET A 308 -18.11 1.50 20.50
CA MET A 308 -17.63 2.79 20.01
C MET A 308 -18.76 3.63 19.43
N GLU A 309 -19.62 3.04 18.58
CA GLU A 309 -20.78 3.74 18.02
C GLU A 309 -21.73 4.25 19.09
N LYS A 310 -22.09 3.39 20.06
CA LYS A 310 -22.94 3.77 21.19
C LYS A 310 -22.30 4.89 22.03
N TRP A 311 -20.99 4.83 22.24
CA TRP A 311 -20.26 5.85 22.97
C TRP A 311 -20.34 7.21 22.26
N HIS A 312 -20.20 7.25 20.92
CA HIS A 312 -20.33 8.50 20.16
C HIS A 312 -21.75 9.10 20.20
N GLN A 313 -22.78 8.25 20.25
CA GLN A 313 -24.18 8.68 20.30
C GLN A 313 -24.60 9.22 21.69
N ALA A 314 -23.88 8.87 22.75
CA ALA A 314 -24.20 9.24 24.11
C ALA A 314 -23.86 10.70 24.43
N GLY A 315 -24.60 11.27 25.39
CA GLY A 315 -24.26 12.55 26.00
C GLY A 315 -22.94 12.49 26.79
N TRP A 316 -22.31 13.63 26.99
CA TRP A 316 -21.00 13.71 27.65
C TRP A 316 -20.96 13.07 29.04
N GLU A 317 -22.02 13.24 29.83
CA GLU A 317 -22.14 12.63 31.18
C GLU A 317 -22.17 11.11 31.16
N ASP A 318 -22.77 10.52 30.13
CA ASP A 318 -22.88 9.07 30.00
C ASP A 318 -21.64 8.44 29.32
N LYS A 319 -20.88 9.22 28.57
CA LYS A 319 -19.62 8.75 27.95
C LYS A 319 -18.64 8.17 28.96
N ILE A 320 -18.54 8.78 30.16
CA ILE A 320 -17.68 8.27 31.25
C ILE A 320 -18.09 6.86 31.66
N LYS A 321 -19.39 6.64 31.90
CA LYS A 321 -19.95 5.32 32.31
C LYS A 321 -19.80 4.26 31.23
N LEU A 322 -19.83 4.69 29.95
CA LEU A 322 -19.68 3.77 28.83
C LEU A 322 -18.23 3.32 28.59
N LEU A 323 -17.23 4.01 29.13
CA LEU A 323 -15.83 3.57 29.05
C LEU A 323 -15.63 2.19 29.70
N ASP A 324 -16.35 1.89 30.78
CA ASP A 324 -16.29 0.61 31.48
C ASP A 324 -16.82 -0.57 30.66
N LYS A 325 -17.45 -0.32 29.50
CA LYS A 325 -17.95 -1.35 28.60
C LYS A 325 -16.90 -1.84 27.60
N PHE A 326 -15.82 -1.06 27.40
CA PHE A 326 -14.73 -1.47 26.53
C PHE A 326 -13.85 -2.54 27.20
N GLU A 327 -13.50 -3.56 26.42
CA GLU A 327 -12.57 -4.62 26.83
C GLU A 327 -11.12 -4.26 26.43
N ASP A 328 -10.96 -3.38 25.46
CA ASP A 328 -9.66 -2.86 25.02
C ASP A 328 -9.28 -1.63 25.85
N GLU A 329 -8.34 -1.82 26.80
CA GLU A 329 -7.88 -0.76 27.70
C GLU A 329 -7.37 0.49 26.97
N ARG A 330 -6.85 0.34 25.75
CA ARG A 330 -6.40 1.47 24.92
C ARG A 330 -7.57 2.40 24.57
N LEU A 331 -8.74 1.83 24.26
CA LEU A 331 -9.96 2.61 23.97
C LEU A 331 -10.45 3.34 25.25
N VAL A 332 -10.34 2.69 26.42
CA VAL A 332 -10.66 3.34 27.68
C VAL A 332 -9.76 4.55 27.93
N GLU A 333 -8.46 4.41 27.74
CA GLU A 333 -7.50 5.50 27.91
C GLU A 333 -7.73 6.66 26.93
N PHE A 334 -7.96 6.34 25.65
CA PHE A 334 -8.28 7.36 24.64
C PHE A 334 -9.60 8.07 24.95
N GLY A 335 -10.62 7.32 25.36
CA GLY A 335 -11.91 7.89 25.74
C GLY A 335 -11.81 8.85 26.93
N LYS A 336 -11.01 8.51 27.96
CA LYS A 336 -10.70 9.42 29.06
C LYS A 336 -10.04 10.70 28.55
N LYS A 337 -9.03 10.59 27.67
CA LYS A 337 -8.39 11.79 27.09
C LYS A 337 -9.37 12.68 26.33
N ILE A 338 -10.31 12.11 25.56
CA ILE A 338 -11.32 12.89 24.83
C ILE A 338 -12.29 13.60 25.78
N ILE A 339 -12.65 12.98 26.89
CA ILE A 339 -13.61 13.57 27.86
C ILE A 339 -12.97 14.72 28.65
N TYR A 340 -11.68 14.63 28.98
CA TYR A 340 -10.99 15.59 29.82
C TYR A 340 -10.17 16.65 29.05
N GLN A 341 -10.24 16.65 27.72
CA GLN A 341 -9.71 17.72 26.86
C GLN A 341 -10.77 18.79 26.58
#